data_5a1c4298531f9ea56428f10b1d38f1bd
#
_entry.id   5a1c4298531f9ea56428f10b1d38f1bd
#
_cell.length_a   1.000
_cell.length_b   1.000
_cell.length_c   1.000
_cell.angle_alpha   90.00
_cell.angle_beta   90.00
_cell.angle_gamma   90.00
#
_symmetry.space_group_name_H-M   'P 1'
#
loop_
_entity.id
_entity.type
_entity.pdbx_description
1 polymer ?
#
loop_
_entity_poly.entity_id
_entity_poly.type
_entity_poly.pdbx_seq_one_letter_code
_entity_poly.pdbx_strand_id
1 'polypeptide(L)'
;MRIGLFGGTFDPPHAAHLGASLLAVKRLRLDRVWWLVTPGNPLKDTRHLRPLAERMAAARALAAHPRIGITGLEAVINTRYTYDTLRYLVRRCPGVRFVWVMGADNLRSFYRWQNWRGIASLMPMAVVDRMGSSLYAASGRAAQALSRYRLPERFAPVLAERNPPAWLYLHGLKSPLSSTALRALRKSRRNH
;
A
#
# COMPACT_ATOMS: atom_id res chain seq x y z
N MET A 1 6.44 -18.30 3.52
CA MET A 1 6.79 -17.16 2.64
C MET A 1 6.16 -15.89 3.21
N ARG A 2 6.88 -14.74 3.18
CA ARG A 2 6.43 -13.44 3.69
C ARG A 2 6.21 -12.49 2.50
N ILE A 3 4.98 -12.00 2.33
CA ILE A 3 4.62 -11.15 1.19
C ILE A 3 4.02 -9.84 1.67
N GLY A 4 4.58 -8.72 1.20
CA GLY A 4 3.97 -7.40 1.35
C GLY A 4 2.91 -7.18 0.27
N LEU A 5 1.73 -6.72 0.66
CA LEU A 5 0.67 -6.33 -0.25
C LEU A 5 0.60 -4.81 -0.30
N PHE A 6 0.82 -4.21 -1.45
CA PHE A 6 0.85 -2.77 -1.65
C PHE A 6 -0.20 -2.34 -2.67
N GLY A 7 -1.32 -1.83 -2.19
CA GLY A 7 -2.45 -1.41 -3.01
C GLY A 7 -2.33 0.03 -3.51
N GLY A 8 -2.77 0.26 -4.74
CA GLY A 8 -2.81 1.60 -5.31
C GLY A 8 -3.38 1.66 -6.71
N THR A 9 -3.73 2.88 -7.17
CA THR A 9 -4.14 3.10 -8.55
C THR A 9 -2.95 3.06 -9.52
N PHE A 10 -1.75 3.40 -9.04
CA PHE A 10 -0.52 3.48 -9.85
C PHE A 10 -0.71 4.26 -11.14
N ASP A 11 -1.32 5.44 -11.04
CA ASP A 11 -1.61 6.31 -12.17
C ASP A 11 -1.07 7.75 -11.98
N PRO A 12 0.18 8.02 -12.40
CA PRO A 12 1.19 7.05 -12.82
C PRO A 12 1.89 6.36 -11.62
N PRO A 13 2.50 5.19 -11.83
CA PRO A 13 3.49 4.68 -10.90
C PRO A 13 4.70 5.61 -10.88
N HIS A 14 5.41 5.71 -9.76
CA HIS A 14 6.57 6.60 -9.62
C HIS A 14 7.61 6.02 -8.65
N ALA A 15 8.80 6.60 -8.64
CA ALA A 15 9.96 6.11 -7.88
C ALA A 15 9.67 5.94 -6.38
N ALA A 16 8.77 6.74 -5.79
CA ALA A 16 8.40 6.56 -4.39
C ALA A 16 7.63 5.25 -4.12
N HIS A 17 6.85 4.72 -5.08
CA HIS A 17 6.24 3.39 -4.93
C HIS A 17 7.32 2.30 -4.92
N LEU A 18 8.28 2.38 -5.84
CA LEU A 18 9.41 1.44 -5.91
C LEU A 18 10.25 1.52 -4.63
N GLY A 19 10.63 2.73 -4.21
CA GLY A 19 11.41 2.95 -3.00
C GLY A 19 10.72 2.45 -1.74
N ALA A 20 9.41 2.69 -1.59
CA ALA A 20 8.61 2.17 -0.49
C ALA A 20 8.58 0.64 -0.46
N SER A 21 8.45 0.01 -1.64
CA SER A 21 8.47 -1.45 -1.77
C SER A 21 9.81 -2.04 -1.40
N LEU A 22 10.91 -1.46 -1.89
CA LEU A 22 12.27 -1.93 -1.57
C LEU A 22 12.62 -1.72 -0.09
N LEU A 23 12.19 -0.60 0.49
CA LEU A 23 12.32 -0.36 1.92
C LEU A 23 11.57 -1.43 2.73
N ALA A 24 10.32 -1.73 2.34
CA ALA A 24 9.51 -2.77 2.98
C ALA A 24 10.17 -4.16 2.84
N VAL A 25 10.62 -4.54 1.65
CA VAL A 25 11.38 -5.79 1.41
C VAL A 25 12.54 -5.92 2.38
N LYS A 26 13.36 -4.86 2.49
CA LYS A 26 14.56 -4.86 3.34
C LYS A 26 14.22 -4.89 4.82
N ARG A 27 13.39 -3.98 5.30
CA ARG A 27 13.13 -3.77 6.72
C ARG A 27 12.24 -4.86 7.34
N LEU A 28 11.24 -5.34 6.61
CA LEU A 28 10.31 -6.37 7.05
C LEU A 28 10.79 -7.79 6.70
N ARG A 29 11.97 -7.93 6.08
CA ARG A 29 12.49 -9.21 5.59
C ARG A 29 11.49 -9.98 4.75
N LEU A 30 10.80 -9.27 3.83
CA LEU A 30 9.83 -9.89 2.94
C LEU A 30 10.54 -10.65 1.82
N ASP A 31 9.95 -11.76 1.41
CA ASP A 31 10.40 -12.51 0.25
C ASP A 31 10.01 -11.77 -1.04
N ARG A 32 8.79 -11.18 -1.06
CA ARG A 32 8.25 -10.42 -2.20
C ARG A 32 7.34 -9.28 -1.73
N VAL A 33 7.10 -8.33 -2.63
CA VAL A 33 6.00 -7.35 -2.54
C VAL A 33 5.13 -7.49 -3.79
N TRP A 34 3.82 -7.56 -3.60
CA TRP A 34 2.85 -7.52 -4.68
C TRP A 34 2.19 -6.16 -4.74
N TRP A 35 2.28 -5.51 -5.90
CA TRP A 35 1.50 -4.32 -6.19
C TRP A 35 0.12 -4.75 -6.66
N LEU A 36 -0.88 -4.47 -5.87
CA LEU A 36 -2.29 -4.68 -6.21
C LEU A 36 -2.78 -3.42 -6.95
N VAL A 37 -2.76 -3.49 -8.28
CA VAL A 37 -3.23 -2.36 -9.12
C VAL A 37 -4.75 -2.40 -9.14
N THR A 38 -5.39 -1.47 -8.41
CA THR A 38 -6.85 -1.43 -8.28
C THR A 38 -7.50 -0.93 -9.57
N PRO A 39 -8.64 -1.51 -10.00
CA PRO A 39 -9.45 -0.94 -11.07
C PRO A 39 -9.88 0.50 -10.79
N GLY A 40 -10.21 0.79 -9.52
CA GLY A 40 -10.53 2.13 -9.05
C GLY A 40 -10.65 2.17 -7.53
N ASN A 41 -10.40 3.34 -6.93
CA ASN A 41 -10.59 3.54 -5.50
C ASN A 41 -12.01 4.10 -5.26
N PRO A 42 -12.90 3.41 -4.52
CA PRO A 42 -14.26 3.86 -4.27
C PRO A 42 -14.37 5.24 -3.59
N LEU A 43 -13.31 5.69 -2.92
CA LEU A 43 -13.23 6.98 -2.23
C LEU A 43 -12.71 8.13 -3.11
N LYS A 44 -12.38 7.85 -4.38
CA LYS A 44 -11.79 8.83 -5.31
C LYS A 44 -12.57 8.84 -6.63
N ASP A 45 -12.56 9.99 -7.31
CA ASP A 45 -13.00 10.04 -8.69
C ASP A 45 -12.07 9.20 -9.57
N THR A 46 -12.64 8.19 -10.21
CA THR A 46 -11.90 7.21 -11.03
C THR A 46 -12.11 7.42 -12.54
N ARG A 47 -12.96 8.39 -12.94
CA ARG A 47 -13.30 8.66 -14.35
C ARG A 47 -12.09 9.03 -15.21
N HIS A 48 -11.05 9.57 -14.60
CA HIS A 48 -9.83 10.02 -15.27
C HIS A 48 -8.67 9.03 -15.17
N LEU A 49 -8.90 7.85 -14.61
CA LEU A 49 -7.86 6.83 -14.56
C LEU A 49 -7.62 6.22 -15.93
N ARG A 50 -6.36 6.03 -16.29
CA ARG A 50 -6.00 5.25 -17.47
C ARG A 50 -6.48 3.80 -17.33
N PRO A 51 -6.70 3.10 -18.45
CA PRO A 51 -7.05 1.69 -18.45
C PRO A 51 -6.14 0.86 -17.53
N LEU A 52 -6.71 -0.13 -16.85
CA LEU A 52 -5.98 -0.98 -15.90
C LEU A 52 -4.75 -1.62 -16.55
N ALA A 53 -4.88 -2.12 -17.77
CA ALA A 53 -3.79 -2.76 -18.52
C ALA A 53 -2.59 -1.82 -18.71
N GLU A 54 -2.84 -0.56 -19.07
CA GLU A 54 -1.79 0.46 -19.25
C GLU A 54 -1.08 0.78 -17.92
N ARG A 55 -1.86 0.91 -16.83
CA ARG A 55 -1.31 1.17 -15.49
C ARG A 55 -0.47 0.01 -15.00
N MET A 56 -0.89 -1.23 -15.29
CA MET A 56 -0.12 -2.44 -14.98
C MET A 56 1.16 -2.53 -15.82
N ALA A 57 1.10 -2.20 -17.12
CA ALA A 57 2.28 -2.16 -17.98
C ALA A 57 3.30 -1.12 -17.49
N ALA A 58 2.84 0.10 -17.19
CA ALA A 58 3.69 1.15 -16.63
C ALA A 58 4.29 0.76 -15.26
N ALA A 59 3.51 0.07 -14.42
CA ALA A 59 3.99 -0.43 -13.14
C ALA A 59 5.07 -1.50 -13.30
N ARG A 60 4.91 -2.43 -14.25
CA ARG A 60 5.93 -3.46 -14.57
C ARG A 60 7.21 -2.84 -15.09
N ALA A 61 7.10 -1.84 -15.98
CA ALA A 61 8.27 -1.14 -16.52
C ALA A 61 9.06 -0.41 -15.42
N LEU A 62 8.38 0.24 -14.49
CA LEU A 62 9.03 0.94 -13.38
C LEU A 62 9.62 -0.02 -12.34
N ALA A 63 8.88 -1.07 -12.00
CA ALA A 63 9.23 -2.00 -10.93
C ALA A 63 9.86 -3.29 -11.46
N ALA A 64 10.77 -3.19 -12.44
CA ALA A 64 11.54 -4.31 -12.99
C ALA A 64 12.53 -4.84 -11.94
N HIS A 65 12.01 -5.52 -10.92
CA HIS A 65 12.76 -6.05 -9.78
C HIS A 65 12.23 -7.45 -9.42
N PRO A 66 13.10 -8.47 -9.21
CA PRO A 66 12.69 -9.87 -9.04
C PRO A 66 11.80 -10.14 -7.83
N ARG A 67 11.81 -9.23 -6.83
CA ARG A 67 10.97 -9.35 -5.63
C ARG A 67 9.67 -8.53 -5.71
N ILE A 68 9.39 -7.84 -6.82
CA ILE A 68 8.15 -7.06 -6.98
C ILE A 68 7.29 -7.70 -8.06
N GLY A 69 6.10 -8.14 -7.67
CA GLY A 69 5.08 -8.66 -8.59
C GLY A 69 3.98 -7.62 -8.81
N ILE A 70 3.50 -7.51 -10.05
CA ILE A 70 2.39 -6.61 -10.41
C ILE A 70 1.17 -7.45 -10.75
N THR A 71 0.06 -7.18 -10.09
CA THR A 71 -1.19 -7.92 -10.32
C THR A 71 -2.40 -7.00 -10.34
N GLY A 72 -3.37 -7.32 -11.19
CA GLY A 72 -4.71 -6.74 -11.25
C GLY A 72 -5.73 -7.67 -10.61
N LEU A 73 -5.38 -8.39 -9.54
CA LEU A 73 -6.20 -9.41 -8.89
C LEU A 73 -7.62 -8.94 -8.59
N GLU A 74 -7.80 -7.71 -8.12
CA GLU A 74 -9.11 -7.15 -7.79
C GLU A 74 -10.09 -7.20 -8.97
N ALA A 75 -9.60 -6.95 -10.19
CA ALA A 75 -10.41 -7.08 -11.40
C ALA A 75 -10.78 -8.55 -11.70
N VAL A 76 -9.84 -9.48 -11.49
CA VAL A 76 -10.05 -10.91 -11.76
C VAL A 76 -11.07 -11.53 -10.81
N ILE A 77 -10.97 -11.19 -9.51
CA ILE A 77 -11.89 -11.73 -8.49
C ILE A 77 -13.13 -10.85 -8.26
N ASN A 78 -13.30 -9.81 -9.08
CA ASN A 78 -14.41 -8.87 -9.04
C ASN A 78 -14.66 -8.26 -7.65
N THR A 79 -13.59 -7.83 -6.98
CA THR A 79 -13.67 -7.12 -5.70
C THR A 79 -13.45 -5.62 -5.88
N ARG A 80 -14.18 -4.81 -5.08
CA ARG A 80 -14.07 -3.34 -5.09
C ARG A 80 -13.39 -2.78 -3.85
N TYR A 81 -13.34 -3.56 -2.78
CA TYR A 81 -12.88 -3.13 -1.48
C TYR A 81 -11.65 -3.91 -1.05
N THR A 82 -10.69 -3.21 -0.49
CA THR A 82 -9.44 -3.80 0.00
C THR A 82 -9.67 -4.95 0.98
N TYR A 83 -10.64 -4.82 1.90
CA TYR A 83 -10.95 -5.88 2.84
C TYR A 83 -11.27 -7.21 2.15
N ASP A 84 -12.12 -7.19 1.12
CA ASP A 84 -12.55 -8.41 0.43
C ASP A 84 -11.38 -9.05 -0.32
N THR A 85 -10.54 -8.24 -0.96
CA THR A 85 -9.31 -8.71 -1.63
C THR A 85 -8.35 -9.36 -0.66
N LEU A 86 -8.10 -8.72 0.49
CA LEU A 86 -7.19 -9.25 1.51
C LEU A 86 -7.74 -10.51 2.15
N ARG A 87 -9.03 -10.56 2.44
CA ARG A 87 -9.72 -11.74 2.96
C ARG A 87 -9.62 -12.91 1.98
N TYR A 88 -9.80 -12.66 0.69
CA TYR A 88 -9.63 -13.68 -0.36
C TYR A 88 -8.20 -14.24 -0.34
N LEU A 89 -7.18 -13.38 -0.32
CA LEU A 89 -5.77 -13.79 -0.31
C LEU A 89 -5.41 -14.63 0.92
N VAL A 90 -5.82 -14.19 2.11
CA VAL A 90 -5.56 -14.93 3.36
C VAL A 90 -6.17 -16.33 3.30
N ARG A 91 -7.39 -16.46 2.77
CA ARG A 91 -8.08 -17.76 2.65
C ARG A 91 -7.45 -18.66 1.58
N ARG A 92 -7.00 -18.05 0.47
CA ARG A 92 -6.46 -18.80 -0.68
C ARG A 92 -5.01 -19.23 -0.48
N CYS A 93 -4.27 -18.53 0.36
CA CYS A 93 -2.85 -18.75 0.60
C CYS A 93 -2.54 -18.94 2.10
N PRO A 94 -3.04 -20.00 2.75
CA PRO A 94 -2.92 -20.16 4.21
C PRO A 94 -1.47 -20.30 4.71
N GLY A 95 -0.54 -20.71 3.85
CA GLY A 95 0.89 -20.81 4.17
C GLY A 95 1.70 -19.52 3.98
N VAL A 96 1.03 -18.42 3.60
CA VAL A 96 1.69 -17.14 3.34
C VAL A 96 1.41 -16.15 4.48
N ARG A 97 2.48 -15.51 4.97
CA ARG A 97 2.39 -14.42 5.95
C ARG A 97 2.33 -13.09 5.21
N PHE A 98 1.16 -12.50 5.18
CA PHE A 98 0.94 -11.22 4.52
C PHE A 98 1.18 -10.04 5.46
N VAL A 99 1.72 -8.95 4.89
CA VAL A 99 1.80 -7.64 5.54
C VAL A 99 1.17 -6.62 4.60
N TRP A 100 0.18 -5.87 5.09
CA TRP A 100 -0.37 -4.75 4.33
C TRP A 100 0.58 -3.57 4.40
N VAL A 101 1.05 -3.10 3.24
CA VAL A 101 1.96 -1.96 3.12
C VAL A 101 1.19 -0.76 2.58
N MET A 102 1.27 0.37 3.24
CA MET A 102 0.63 1.61 2.79
C MET A 102 1.51 2.83 3.06
N GLY A 103 1.28 3.92 2.33
CA GLY A 103 1.87 5.21 2.65
C GLY A 103 1.17 5.90 3.83
N ALA A 104 1.87 6.79 4.52
CA ALA A 104 1.32 7.55 5.63
C ALA A 104 0.10 8.41 5.25
N ASP A 105 0.03 8.87 3.99
CA ASP A 105 -1.14 9.56 3.43
C ASP A 105 -2.41 8.69 3.42
N ASN A 106 -2.26 7.39 3.16
CA ASN A 106 -3.36 6.44 3.21
C ASN A 106 -3.82 6.18 4.65
N LEU A 107 -2.92 6.13 5.62
CA LEU A 107 -3.28 5.94 7.03
C LEU A 107 -4.22 7.06 7.52
N ARG A 108 -4.03 8.30 7.06
CA ARG A 108 -4.92 9.43 7.41
C ARG A 108 -6.38 9.19 7.00
N SER A 109 -6.60 8.56 5.85
CA SER A 109 -7.93 8.26 5.31
C SER A 109 -8.38 6.83 5.59
N PHE A 110 -7.57 6.02 6.23
CA PHE A 110 -7.80 4.58 6.43
C PHE A 110 -9.10 4.28 7.17
N TYR A 111 -9.47 5.13 8.15
CA TYR A 111 -10.74 5.01 8.88
C TYR A 111 -11.99 5.11 7.99
N ARG A 112 -11.87 5.61 6.77
CA ARG A 112 -12.95 5.73 5.78
C ARG A 112 -13.04 4.50 4.87
N TRP A 113 -12.07 3.58 4.93
CA TRP A 113 -12.09 2.39 4.10
C TRP A 113 -13.15 1.41 4.62
N GLN A 114 -13.84 0.78 3.70
CA GLN A 114 -14.82 -0.26 4.05
C GLN A 114 -14.16 -1.33 4.91
N ASN A 115 -14.76 -1.61 6.06
CA ASN A 115 -14.29 -2.57 7.07
C ASN A 115 -12.78 -2.43 7.43
N TRP A 116 -12.32 -1.18 7.62
CA TRP A 116 -10.91 -0.90 7.90
C TRP A 116 -10.37 -1.59 9.18
N ARG A 117 -11.23 -1.78 10.21
CA ARG A 117 -10.85 -2.54 11.40
C ARG A 117 -10.66 -4.03 11.07
N GLY A 118 -11.51 -4.58 10.20
CA GLY A 118 -11.35 -5.92 9.65
C GLY A 118 -10.02 -6.09 8.90
N ILE A 119 -9.61 -5.09 8.11
CA ILE A 119 -8.28 -5.09 7.45
C ILE A 119 -7.16 -5.21 8.51
N ALA A 120 -7.21 -4.37 9.56
CA ALA A 120 -6.21 -4.41 10.63
C ALA A 120 -6.19 -5.74 11.40
N SER A 121 -7.30 -6.46 11.44
CA SER A 121 -7.43 -7.77 12.09
C SER A 121 -7.07 -8.95 11.18
N LEU A 122 -6.98 -8.75 9.86
CA LEU A 122 -6.60 -9.81 8.92
C LEU A 122 -5.10 -10.07 8.88
N MET A 123 -4.31 -9.00 8.95
CA MET A 123 -2.84 -9.08 8.81
C MET A 123 -2.16 -7.87 9.43
N PRO A 124 -0.87 -8.00 9.82
CA PRO A 124 -0.07 -6.86 10.26
C PRO A 124 0.07 -5.79 9.16
N MET A 125 0.31 -4.54 9.59
CA MET A 125 0.41 -3.41 8.67
C MET A 125 1.74 -2.66 8.83
N ALA A 126 2.33 -2.26 7.73
CA ALA A 126 3.51 -1.39 7.69
C ALA A 126 3.15 -0.08 6.98
N VAL A 127 3.38 1.04 7.67
CA VAL A 127 3.11 2.37 7.15
C VAL A 127 4.44 3.01 6.77
N VAL A 128 4.65 3.21 5.48
CA VAL A 128 5.86 3.86 4.98
C VAL A 128 5.73 5.37 5.08
N ASP A 129 6.58 5.98 5.87
CA ASP A 129 6.65 7.42 6.00
C ASP A 129 7.37 8.03 4.80
N ARG A 130 6.77 9.07 4.24
CA ARG A 130 7.35 9.93 3.21
C ARG A 130 7.57 11.31 3.81
N MET A 131 8.82 11.76 3.89
CA MET A 131 9.27 13.08 4.37
C MET A 131 8.20 13.95 5.07
N GLY A 132 8.17 13.91 6.40
CA GLY A 132 7.36 14.84 7.21
C GLY A 132 5.86 14.55 7.33
N SER A 133 5.37 13.48 6.71
CA SER A 133 3.94 13.12 6.78
C SER A 133 3.57 12.29 8.01
N SER A 134 4.56 11.76 8.74
CA SER A 134 4.34 10.85 9.88
C SER A 134 3.66 11.50 11.07
N LEU A 135 4.02 12.75 11.42
CA LEU A 135 3.44 13.44 12.58
C LEU A 135 1.94 13.64 12.41
N TYR A 136 1.51 14.12 11.22
CA TYR A 136 0.09 14.31 10.92
C TYR A 136 -0.65 12.99 10.74
N ALA A 137 0.00 11.94 10.23
CA ALA A 137 -0.62 10.63 10.08
C ALA A 137 -0.78 9.91 11.41
N ALA A 138 0.13 10.14 12.37
CA ALA A 138 0.07 9.56 13.71
C ALA A 138 -1.09 10.10 14.55
N SER A 139 -1.54 11.33 14.30
CA SER A 139 -2.71 11.94 14.96
C SER A 139 -4.05 11.56 14.32
N GLY A 140 -4.04 10.83 13.20
CA GLY A 140 -5.25 10.42 12.48
C GLY A 140 -6.11 9.42 13.26
N ARG A 141 -7.44 9.46 13.02
CA ARG A 141 -8.45 8.61 13.71
C ARG A 141 -8.08 7.12 13.73
N ALA A 142 -7.59 6.58 12.62
CA ALA A 142 -7.20 5.17 12.54
C ALA A 142 -5.96 4.87 13.39
N ALA A 143 -4.95 5.75 13.36
CA ALA A 143 -3.73 5.60 14.15
C ALA A 143 -4.03 5.67 15.65
N GLN A 144 -4.92 6.58 16.08
CA GLN A 144 -5.36 6.67 17.46
C GLN A 144 -6.12 5.42 17.91
N ALA A 145 -7.09 4.97 17.10
CA ALA A 145 -7.88 3.78 17.43
C ALA A 145 -7.05 2.48 17.49
N LEU A 146 -5.94 2.43 16.74
CA LEU A 146 -5.00 1.30 16.72
C LEU A 146 -3.72 1.55 17.53
N SER A 147 -3.68 2.61 18.36
CA SER A 147 -2.46 3.04 19.07
C SER A 147 -1.85 1.93 19.94
N ARG A 148 -2.68 1.17 20.64
CA ARG A 148 -2.25 0.05 21.51
C ARG A 148 -1.57 -1.11 20.73
N TYR A 149 -1.80 -1.20 19.43
CA TYR A 149 -1.21 -2.23 18.56
C TYR A 149 0.01 -1.73 17.79
N ARG A 150 0.41 -0.47 18.03
CA ARG A 150 1.57 0.11 17.37
C ARG A 150 2.85 -0.43 17.99
N LEU A 151 3.71 -0.96 17.14
CA LEU A 151 5.03 -1.47 17.51
C LEU A 151 6.12 -0.45 17.16
N PRO A 152 7.19 -0.35 17.96
CA PRO A 152 8.41 0.34 17.57
C PRO A 152 9.02 -0.24 16.28
N GLU A 153 9.66 0.60 15.46
CA GLU A 153 10.24 0.19 14.17
C GLU A 153 11.27 -0.95 14.29
N ARG A 154 11.94 -1.09 15.43
CA ARG A 154 12.88 -2.21 15.67
C ARG A 154 12.24 -3.59 15.52
N PHE A 155 10.92 -3.70 15.62
CA PHE A 155 10.17 -4.95 15.39
C PHE A 155 9.84 -5.20 13.91
N ALA A 156 10.27 -4.34 13.00
CA ALA A 156 10.02 -4.51 11.56
C ALA A 156 10.46 -5.88 11.03
N PRO A 157 11.64 -6.44 11.39
CA PRO A 157 12.08 -7.74 10.86
C PRO A 157 11.17 -8.92 11.20
N VAL A 158 10.37 -8.80 12.26
CA VAL A 158 9.46 -9.86 12.74
C VAL A 158 7.99 -9.49 12.62
N LEU A 159 7.66 -8.37 11.96
CA LEU A 159 6.28 -7.90 11.83
C LEU A 159 5.38 -8.95 11.18
N ALA A 160 5.84 -9.59 10.10
CA ALA A 160 5.07 -10.61 9.39
C ALA A 160 4.72 -11.84 10.23
N GLU A 161 5.34 -11.99 11.39
CA GLU A 161 5.13 -13.11 12.34
C GLU A 161 4.21 -12.72 13.50
N ARG A 162 3.85 -11.44 13.59
CA ARG A 162 2.97 -10.95 14.64
C ARG A 162 1.51 -11.28 14.34
N ASN A 163 0.79 -11.65 15.38
CA ASN A 163 -0.67 -11.77 15.27
C ASN A 163 -1.29 -10.39 15.09
N PRO A 164 -2.18 -10.21 14.10
CA PRO A 164 -2.92 -8.96 13.96
C PRO A 164 -3.95 -8.78 15.10
N PRO A 165 -4.33 -7.55 15.43
CA PRO A 165 -3.80 -6.30 14.90
C PRO A 165 -2.37 -6.01 15.39
N ALA A 166 -1.48 -5.67 14.45
CA ALA A 166 -0.13 -5.18 14.76
C ALA A 166 0.30 -4.22 13.64
N TRP A 167 0.95 -3.11 13.98
CA TRP A 167 1.40 -2.19 12.94
C TRP A 167 2.58 -1.33 13.40
N LEU A 168 3.33 -0.81 12.44
CA LEU A 168 4.45 0.09 12.71
C LEU A 168 4.67 1.08 11.55
N TYR A 169 5.45 2.12 11.83
CA TYR A 169 6.01 2.99 10.81
C TYR A 169 7.36 2.45 10.33
N LEU A 170 7.62 2.65 9.03
CA LEU A 170 8.93 2.51 8.40
C LEU A 170 9.41 3.88 7.96
N HIS A 171 10.47 4.36 8.56
CA HIS A 171 11.09 5.64 8.23
C HIS A 171 12.23 5.45 7.23
N GLY A 172 12.62 6.53 6.55
CA GLY A 172 13.80 6.55 5.68
C GLY A 172 13.52 6.65 4.19
N LEU A 173 12.26 6.73 3.75
CA LEU A 173 11.95 7.03 2.36
C LEU A 173 11.99 8.55 2.12
N LYS A 174 13.09 9.04 1.54
CA LYS A 174 13.24 10.44 1.16
C LYS A 174 12.69 10.66 -0.26
N SER A 175 11.39 10.79 -0.43
CA SER A 175 10.78 11.10 -1.74
C SER A 175 9.51 11.93 -1.60
N PRO A 176 9.48 13.15 -2.18
CA PRO A 176 8.29 14.02 -2.18
C PRO A 176 7.25 13.61 -3.23
N LEU A 177 7.52 12.60 -4.06
CA LEU A 177 6.67 12.23 -5.19
C LEU A 177 5.35 11.61 -4.74
N SER A 178 4.25 12.07 -5.34
CA SER A 178 2.94 11.44 -5.23
C SER A 178 2.25 11.40 -6.60
N SER A 179 1.42 10.39 -6.83
CA SER A 179 0.65 10.28 -8.08
C SER A 179 -0.26 11.49 -8.30
N THR A 180 -0.78 12.08 -7.24
CA THR A 180 -1.62 13.28 -7.30
C THR A 180 -0.82 14.49 -7.79
N ALA A 181 0.37 14.75 -7.24
CA ALA A 181 1.24 15.84 -7.69
C ALA A 181 1.68 15.65 -9.16
N LEU A 182 2.03 14.43 -9.54
CA LEU A 182 2.43 14.12 -10.92
C LEU A 182 1.28 14.29 -11.92
N ARG A 183 0.04 13.96 -11.54
CA ARG A 183 -1.14 14.22 -12.39
C ARG A 183 -1.40 15.71 -12.55
N ALA A 184 -1.28 16.50 -11.48
CA ALA A 184 -1.43 17.95 -11.55
C ALA A 184 -0.41 18.59 -12.51
N LEU A 185 0.86 18.18 -12.44
CA LEU A 185 1.91 18.63 -13.35
C LEU A 185 1.65 18.26 -14.82
N ARG A 186 1.11 17.06 -15.08
CA ARG A 186 0.73 16.66 -16.45
C ARG A 186 -0.44 17.48 -17.00
N LYS A 187 -1.42 17.81 -16.16
CA LYS A 187 -2.57 18.63 -16.56
C LYS A 187 -2.14 20.06 -16.93
N SER A 188 -1.25 20.67 -16.16
CA SER A 188 -0.72 22.00 -16.47
C SER A 188 0.06 22.05 -17.80
N ARG A 189 0.86 21.00 -18.11
CA ARG A 189 1.63 20.91 -19.36
C ARG A 189 0.77 20.62 -20.62
N ARG A 190 -0.47 20.21 -20.48
CA ARG A 190 -1.39 19.98 -21.61
C ARG A 190 -2.22 21.24 -21.95
N ASN A 191 -2.22 22.23 -21.08
CA ASN A 191 -2.94 23.48 -21.25
C ASN A 191 -2.04 24.65 -21.73
N HIS A 192 -0.78 24.34 -22.06
CA HIS A 192 0.19 25.17 -22.76
C HIS A 192 0.63 24.47 -24.05
#